data_5cc98b17109ebd4398551cca17941f78
#
_entry.id   5cc98b17109ebd4398551cca17941f78
#
_cell.length_a   1.000
_cell.length_b   1.000
_cell.length_c   1.000
_cell.angle_alpha   90.00
_cell.angle_beta   90.00
_cell.angle_gamma   90.00
#
_symmetry.space_group_name_H-M   'P 1'
#
loop_
_entity.id
_entity.type
_entity.pdbx_description
1 polymer ?
#
loop_
_entity_poly.entity_id
_entity_poly.type
_entity_poly.pdbx_seq_one_letter_code
_entity_poly.pdbx_strand_id
1 'polypeptide(L)'
;MKLFNWMKHYVPKYAVLPLLGCLALNMLAYYGSRLFNLSMTSYDLSLPLDHRIPLVPPFIVVYMLSFVYWWFAYIVIAADSPERCGMLFGEMIGKLICLAFFLILPTQMERPAVTGNDIFSRLVRFIYWTDVPNNLFPSIHCMESHLCWRGLARCRRVP
;
A
#
# COMPACT_ATOMS: atom_id res chain seq x y z
N MET A 1 -23.80 -10.67 15.43
CA MET A 1 -24.29 -9.47 16.16
C MET A 1 -23.23 -8.82 17.06
N LYS A 2 -22.50 -9.55 17.94
CA LYS A 2 -21.49 -8.94 18.86
C LYS A 2 -20.32 -8.26 18.15
N LEU A 3 -19.74 -8.88 17.10
CA LEU A 3 -18.63 -8.32 16.32
C LEU A 3 -19.04 -7.02 15.60
N PHE A 4 -20.23 -6.98 15.04
CA PHE A 4 -20.75 -5.79 14.33
C PHE A 4 -21.00 -4.60 15.26
N ASN A 5 -21.46 -4.85 16.49
CA ASN A 5 -21.62 -3.81 17.51
C ASN A 5 -20.26 -3.33 18.05
N TRP A 6 -19.27 -4.23 18.16
CA TRP A 6 -17.90 -3.89 18.51
C TRP A 6 -17.26 -2.99 17.45
N MET A 7 -17.38 -3.34 16.16
CA MET A 7 -16.87 -2.52 15.05
C MET A 7 -17.48 -1.11 15.02
N LYS A 8 -18.79 -0.96 15.29
CA LYS A 8 -19.44 0.36 15.35
C LYS A 8 -18.89 1.26 16.44
N HIS A 9 -18.30 0.70 17.49
CA HIS A 9 -17.68 1.47 18.56
C HIS A 9 -16.34 2.06 18.15
N TYR A 10 -15.59 1.36 17.27
CA TYR A 10 -14.25 1.79 16.84
C TYR A 10 -14.23 2.51 15.49
N VAL A 11 -15.17 2.21 14.60
CA VAL A 11 -15.25 2.86 13.28
C VAL A 11 -16.55 3.66 13.20
N PRO A 12 -16.47 5.00 13.32
CA PRO A 12 -17.65 5.87 13.19
C PRO A 12 -18.29 5.74 11.81
N LYS A 13 -19.59 5.95 11.71
CA LYS A 13 -20.33 5.82 10.44
C LYS A 13 -19.77 6.73 9.33
N TYR A 14 -19.33 7.94 9.68
CA TYR A 14 -18.72 8.87 8.73
C TYR A 14 -17.41 8.39 8.12
N ALA A 15 -16.69 7.50 8.82
CA ALA A 15 -15.41 6.97 8.38
C ALA A 15 -15.53 5.77 7.42
N VAL A 16 -16.69 5.08 7.42
CA VAL A 16 -16.87 3.84 6.65
C VAL A 16 -16.70 4.09 5.15
N LEU A 17 -17.37 5.11 4.62
CA LEU A 17 -17.31 5.39 3.18
C LEU A 17 -15.90 5.83 2.70
N PRO A 18 -15.20 6.77 3.39
CA PRO A 18 -13.82 7.09 3.06
C PRO A 18 -12.86 5.89 3.14
N LEU A 19 -12.96 5.04 4.16
CA LEU A 19 -12.14 3.83 4.28
C LEU A 19 -12.38 2.85 3.13
N LEU A 20 -13.64 2.62 2.76
CA LEU A 20 -13.98 1.79 1.60
C LEU A 20 -13.49 2.42 0.29
N GLY A 21 -13.56 3.74 0.17
CA GLY A 21 -13.03 4.49 -0.97
C GLY A 21 -11.52 4.32 -1.11
N CYS A 22 -10.76 4.43 -0.02
CA CYS A 22 -9.32 4.17 -0.01
C CYS A 22 -8.99 2.74 -0.45
N LEU A 23 -9.74 1.75 0.06
CA LEU A 23 -9.57 0.36 -0.34
C LEU A 23 -9.88 0.14 -1.82
N ALA A 24 -11.02 0.65 -2.29
CA ALA A 24 -11.44 0.51 -3.68
C ALA A 24 -10.42 1.14 -4.65
N LEU A 25 -9.95 2.35 -4.34
CA LEU A 25 -8.93 3.03 -5.15
C LEU A 25 -7.58 2.32 -5.10
N ASN A 26 -7.22 1.72 -3.97
CA ASN A 26 -6.02 0.89 -3.89
C ASN A 26 -6.11 -0.32 -4.82
N MET A 27 -7.23 -1.03 -4.79
CA MET A 27 -7.48 -2.16 -5.68
C MET A 27 -7.48 -1.73 -7.16
N LEU A 28 -8.11 -0.60 -7.45
CA LEU A 28 -8.16 -0.06 -8.81
C LEU A 28 -6.77 0.38 -9.31
N ALA A 29 -6.03 1.13 -8.49
CA ALA A 29 -4.71 1.61 -8.85
C ALA A 29 -3.73 0.46 -9.08
N TYR A 30 -3.83 -0.60 -8.28
CA TYR A 30 -2.89 -1.71 -8.33
C TYR A 30 -3.30 -2.78 -9.37
N TYR A 31 -4.51 -3.34 -9.24
CA TYR A 31 -4.95 -4.41 -10.13
C TYR A 31 -5.56 -3.89 -11.43
N GLY A 32 -6.28 -2.76 -11.38
CA GLY A 32 -6.89 -2.17 -12.56
C GLY A 32 -5.86 -1.70 -13.58
N SER A 33 -4.83 -0.97 -13.14
CA SER A 33 -3.73 -0.53 -14.01
C SER A 33 -2.99 -1.71 -14.64
N ARG A 34 -2.76 -2.78 -13.87
CA ARG A 34 -2.11 -4.00 -14.36
C ARG A 34 -2.88 -4.64 -15.52
N LEU A 35 -4.20 -4.75 -15.41
CA LEU A 35 -5.03 -5.30 -16.49
C LEU A 35 -4.95 -4.44 -17.76
N PHE A 36 -4.85 -3.12 -17.59
CA PHE A 36 -4.73 -2.19 -18.72
C PHE A 36 -3.36 -2.27 -19.39
N ASN A 37 -2.30 -2.47 -18.60
CA ASN A 37 -0.91 -2.45 -19.07
C ASN A 37 -0.43 -3.78 -19.66
N LEU A 38 -1.26 -4.82 -19.75
CA LEU A 38 -0.86 -6.15 -20.27
C LEU A 38 -0.28 -6.10 -21.69
N SER A 39 -0.67 -5.11 -22.50
CA SER A 39 -0.22 -4.94 -23.89
C SER A 39 0.75 -3.79 -24.11
N MET A 40 1.12 -3.07 -23.05
CA MET A 40 1.99 -1.89 -23.12
C MET A 40 3.46 -2.25 -22.87
N THR A 41 4.36 -1.54 -23.52
CA THR A 41 5.79 -1.62 -23.22
C THR A 41 6.06 -0.95 -21.89
N SER A 42 6.64 -1.68 -20.95
CA SER A 42 7.00 -1.18 -19.63
C SER A 42 8.43 -0.63 -19.64
N TYR A 43 8.64 0.45 -18.91
CA TYR A 43 9.96 1.06 -18.70
C TYR A 43 10.67 0.39 -17.53
N ASP A 44 11.91 -0.04 -17.77
CA ASP A 44 12.76 -0.55 -16.69
C ASP A 44 13.32 0.63 -15.87
N LEU A 45 13.03 0.61 -14.56
CA LEU A 45 13.54 1.61 -13.61
C LEU A 45 14.71 1.09 -12.77
N SER A 46 15.29 -0.05 -13.12
CA SER A 46 16.43 -0.63 -12.39
C SER A 46 17.64 0.30 -12.43
N LEU A 47 18.20 0.55 -11.26
CA LEU A 47 19.44 1.32 -11.11
C LEU A 47 20.63 0.38 -10.90
N PRO A 48 21.86 0.79 -11.23
CA PRO A 48 23.06 0.01 -10.91
C PRO A 48 23.19 -0.34 -9.43
N LEU A 49 22.57 0.45 -8.55
CA LEU A 49 22.54 0.21 -7.11
C LEU A 49 21.64 -0.99 -6.76
N ASP A 50 20.54 -1.19 -7.46
CA ASP A 50 19.60 -2.28 -7.19
C ASP A 50 20.26 -3.65 -7.38
N HIS A 51 21.17 -3.75 -8.35
CA HIS A 51 21.96 -4.97 -8.59
C HIS A 51 23.06 -5.21 -7.54
N ARG A 52 23.39 -4.21 -6.72
CA ARG A 52 24.41 -4.33 -5.65
C ARG A 52 23.79 -4.63 -4.29
N ILE A 53 22.52 -4.33 -4.10
CA ILE A 53 21.81 -4.58 -2.84
C ILE A 53 21.40 -6.05 -2.80
N PRO A 54 21.92 -6.84 -1.82
CA PRO A 54 21.55 -8.23 -1.72
C PRO A 54 20.11 -8.39 -1.25
N LEU A 55 19.42 -9.41 -1.75
CA LEU A 55 18.13 -9.81 -1.20
C LEU A 55 18.34 -10.43 0.19
N VAL A 56 17.74 -9.85 1.22
CA VAL A 56 17.76 -10.34 2.60
C VAL A 56 16.35 -10.81 2.99
N PRO A 57 16.01 -12.09 2.82
CA PRO A 57 14.65 -12.60 2.97
C PRO A 57 13.94 -12.25 4.28
N PRO A 58 14.60 -12.19 5.47
CA PRO A 58 13.92 -11.77 6.71
C PRO A 58 13.25 -10.41 6.69
N PHE A 59 13.67 -9.47 5.82
CA PHE A 59 13.00 -8.17 5.67
C PHE A 59 11.57 -8.28 5.14
N ILE A 60 11.15 -9.45 4.63
CA ILE A 60 9.75 -9.69 4.24
C ILE A 60 8.79 -9.46 5.42
N VAL A 61 9.24 -9.67 6.64
CA VAL A 61 8.43 -9.41 7.85
C VAL A 61 8.10 -7.93 7.97
N VAL A 62 9.09 -7.05 7.73
CA VAL A 62 8.89 -5.60 7.75
C VAL A 62 7.89 -5.18 6.66
N TYR A 63 8.03 -5.75 5.46
CA TYR A 63 7.11 -5.52 4.36
C TYR A 63 5.68 -5.95 4.71
N MET A 64 5.49 -7.12 5.29
CA MET A 64 4.15 -7.59 5.71
C MET A 64 3.56 -6.76 6.84
N LEU A 65 4.39 -6.32 7.80
CA LEU A 65 3.95 -5.47 8.91
C LEU A 65 3.52 -4.08 8.44
N SER A 66 4.03 -3.57 7.31
CA SER A 66 3.61 -2.29 6.77
C SER A 66 2.12 -2.27 6.41
N PHE A 67 1.56 -3.37 5.90
CA PHE A 67 0.11 -3.48 5.63
C PHE A 67 -0.71 -3.37 6.92
N VAL A 68 -0.28 -4.05 7.98
CA VAL A 68 -0.92 -3.96 9.30
C VAL A 68 -0.86 -2.54 9.84
N TYR A 69 0.30 -1.89 9.70
CA TYR A 69 0.52 -0.50 10.10
C TYR A 69 -0.41 0.46 9.36
N TRP A 70 -0.53 0.37 8.03
CA TRP A 70 -1.39 1.26 7.25
C TRP A 70 -2.86 1.10 7.61
N TRP A 71 -3.37 -0.14 7.70
CA TRP A 71 -4.75 -0.38 8.09
C TRP A 71 -5.05 0.11 9.50
N PHE A 72 -4.16 -0.14 10.45
CA PHE A 72 -4.28 0.38 11.80
C PHE A 72 -4.30 1.92 11.79
N ALA A 73 -3.37 2.55 11.10
CA ALA A 73 -3.28 3.99 11.00
C ALA A 73 -4.54 4.61 10.39
N TYR A 74 -5.05 4.07 9.29
CA TYR A 74 -6.29 4.57 8.67
C TYR A 74 -7.48 4.50 9.61
N ILE A 75 -7.66 3.41 10.33
CA ILE A 75 -8.74 3.25 11.30
C ILE A 75 -8.61 4.27 12.42
N VAL A 76 -7.42 4.43 13.00
CA VAL A 76 -7.15 5.37 14.09
C VAL A 76 -7.38 6.82 13.64
N ILE A 77 -6.84 7.20 12.50
CA ILE A 77 -7.00 8.55 11.92
C ILE A 77 -8.48 8.84 11.65
N ALA A 78 -9.17 7.91 11.01
CA ALA A 78 -10.57 8.07 10.65
C ALA A 78 -11.48 8.13 11.89
N ALA A 79 -11.14 7.40 12.96
CA ALA A 79 -11.91 7.37 14.19
C ALA A 79 -11.65 8.56 15.12
N ASP A 80 -10.57 9.31 14.91
CA ASP A 80 -10.19 10.41 15.79
C ASP A 80 -11.18 11.59 15.70
N SER A 81 -11.47 12.05 14.49
CA SER A 81 -12.49 13.08 14.23
C SER A 81 -12.92 13.11 12.76
N PRO A 82 -14.09 13.70 12.42
CA PRO A 82 -14.49 13.90 11.03
C PRO A 82 -13.49 14.73 10.21
N GLU A 83 -12.86 15.71 10.82
CA GLU A 83 -11.84 16.56 10.18
C GLU A 83 -10.59 15.72 9.82
N ARG A 84 -10.18 14.82 10.71
CA ARG A 84 -9.07 13.90 10.48
C ARG A 84 -9.39 12.86 9.41
N CYS A 85 -10.63 12.38 9.41
CA CYS A 85 -11.12 11.53 8.35
C CYS A 85 -10.96 12.18 6.96
N GLY A 86 -11.02 13.53 6.89
CA GLY A 86 -10.73 14.30 5.68
C GLY A 86 -9.35 14.04 5.08
N MET A 87 -8.35 13.60 5.85
CA MET A 87 -7.03 13.22 5.35
C MET A 87 -7.09 12.01 4.40
N LEU A 88 -8.07 11.13 4.55
CA LEU A 88 -8.29 10.00 3.65
C LEU A 88 -8.65 10.45 2.23
N PHE A 89 -9.27 11.62 2.06
CA PHE A 89 -9.50 12.19 0.73
C PHE A 89 -8.18 12.60 0.06
N GLY A 90 -7.22 13.13 0.83
CA GLY A 90 -5.88 13.41 0.31
C GLY A 90 -5.17 12.15 -0.17
N GLU A 91 -5.34 11.05 0.55
CA GLU A 91 -4.83 9.73 0.19
C GLU A 91 -5.51 9.20 -1.08
N MET A 92 -6.83 9.34 -1.20
CA MET A 92 -7.58 8.98 -2.40
C MET A 92 -7.12 9.78 -3.63
N ILE A 93 -6.88 11.08 -3.49
CA ILE A 93 -6.32 11.93 -4.57
C ILE A 93 -4.92 11.44 -4.95
N GLY A 94 -4.06 11.14 -3.96
CA GLY A 94 -2.74 10.59 -4.21
C GLY A 94 -2.78 9.28 -4.99
N LYS A 95 -3.72 8.37 -4.67
CA LYS A 95 -3.92 7.11 -5.40
C LYS A 95 -4.41 7.33 -6.84
N LEU A 96 -5.28 8.32 -7.06
CA LEU A 96 -5.70 8.70 -8.42
C LEU A 96 -4.53 9.24 -9.25
N ILE A 97 -3.66 10.03 -8.63
CA ILE A 97 -2.43 10.51 -9.28
C ILE A 97 -1.51 9.31 -9.62
N CYS A 98 -1.28 8.40 -8.67
CA CYS A 98 -0.50 7.19 -8.91
C CYS A 98 -1.12 6.35 -10.04
N LEU A 99 -2.43 6.16 -10.04
CA LEU A 99 -3.15 5.44 -11.10
C LEU A 99 -2.91 6.09 -12.47
N ALA A 100 -3.02 7.41 -12.57
CA ALA A 100 -2.75 8.12 -13.82
C ALA A 100 -1.32 7.87 -14.31
N PHE A 101 -0.33 7.93 -13.42
CA PHE A 101 1.06 7.61 -13.76
C PHE A 101 1.22 6.16 -14.20
N PHE A 102 0.61 5.20 -13.51
CA PHE A 102 0.70 3.77 -13.85
C PHE A 102 0.11 3.46 -15.23
N LEU A 103 -0.93 4.22 -15.64
CA LEU A 103 -1.54 4.07 -16.96
C LEU A 103 -0.73 4.73 -18.08
N ILE A 104 -0.08 5.87 -17.81
CA ILE A 104 0.67 6.64 -18.80
C ILE A 104 2.11 6.14 -18.92
N LEU A 105 2.71 5.75 -17.80
CA LEU A 105 4.10 5.33 -17.67
C LEU A 105 4.19 3.98 -16.95
N PRO A 106 3.83 2.86 -17.60
CA PRO A 106 3.96 1.54 -17.00
C PRO A 106 5.45 1.23 -16.73
N THR A 107 5.75 0.88 -15.51
CA THR A 107 7.12 0.62 -15.05
C THR A 107 7.27 -0.81 -14.58
N GLN A 108 8.47 -1.36 -14.74
CA GLN A 108 8.83 -2.69 -14.27
C GLN A 108 10.25 -2.71 -13.72
N MET A 109 10.60 -3.78 -13.01
CA MET A 109 11.92 -4.03 -12.46
C MET A 109 12.17 -5.53 -12.39
N GLU A 110 13.40 -5.95 -12.64
CA GLU A 110 13.82 -7.32 -12.44
C GLU A 110 13.99 -7.60 -10.93
N ARG A 111 13.42 -8.69 -10.46
CA ARG A 111 13.54 -9.11 -9.05
C ARG A 111 14.67 -10.10 -8.88
N PRO A 112 15.46 -9.99 -7.78
CA PRO A 112 16.48 -10.98 -7.46
C PRO A 112 15.90 -12.38 -7.26
N ALA A 113 16.61 -13.40 -7.74
CA ALA A 113 16.22 -14.79 -7.55
C ALA A 113 16.28 -15.19 -6.06
N VAL A 114 15.25 -15.91 -5.59
CA VAL A 114 15.16 -16.39 -4.22
C VAL A 114 15.63 -17.83 -4.16
N THR A 115 16.85 -18.06 -3.68
CA THR A 115 17.51 -19.39 -3.65
C THR A 115 17.30 -20.16 -2.34
N GLY A 116 16.97 -19.48 -1.22
CA GLY A 116 16.77 -20.11 0.10
C GLY A 116 15.51 -20.97 0.19
N ASN A 117 15.47 -21.93 1.12
CA ASN A 117 14.33 -22.80 1.42
C ASN A 117 13.73 -22.56 2.82
N ASP A 118 14.24 -21.58 3.54
CA ASP A 118 13.72 -21.16 4.85
C ASP A 118 12.35 -20.50 4.74
N ILE A 119 11.71 -20.27 5.88
CA ILE A 119 10.36 -19.70 5.94
C ILE A 119 10.27 -18.29 5.30
N PHE A 120 11.30 -17.45 5.47
CA PHE A 120 11.31 -16.10 4.93
C PHE A 120 11.43 -16.12 3.41
N SER A 121 12.31 -17.00 2.86
CA SER A 121 12.45 -17.21 1.43
C SER A 121 11.15 -17.73 0.79
N ARG A 122 10.40 -18.59 1.49
CA ARG A 122 9.05 -19.03 1.03
C ARG A 122 8.05 -17.89 1.02
N LEU A 123 8.06 -17.04 2.04
CA LEU A 123 7.20 -15.85 2.10
C LEU A 123 7.55 -14.85 0.97
N VAL A 124 8.83 -14.62 0.69
CA VAL A 124 9.25 -13.78 -0.44
C VAL A 124 8.72 -14.35 -1.76
N ARG A 125 8.89 -15.66 -2.01
CA ARG A 125 8.33 -16.29 -3.22
C ARG A 125 6.82 -16.17 -3.31
N PHE A 126 6.10 -16.30 -2.18
CA PHE A 126 4.66 -16.10 -2.14
C PHE A 126 4.28 -14.66 -2.52
N ILE A 127 4.99 -13.66 -1.98
CA ILE A 127 4.77 -12.26 -2.37
C ILE A 127 5.11 -12.05 -3.84
N TYR A 128 6.20 -12.61 -4.35
CA TYR A 128 6.57 -12.50 -5.77
C TYR A 128 5.53 -13.10 -6.71
N TRP A 129 4.84 -14.14 -6.25
CA TRP A 129 3.75 -14.76 -7.00
C TRP A 129 2.47 -13.92 -7.00
N THR A 130 2.12 -13.31 -5.88
CA THR A 130 0.90 -12.49 -5.74
C THR A 130 1.08 -11.07 -6.28
N ASP A 131 2.27 -10.53 -6.15
CA ASP A 131 2.64 -9.15 -6.45
C ASP A 131 3.66 -9.11 -7.60
N VAL A 132 3.23 -8.67 -8.77
CA VAL A 132 4.11 -8.55 -9.95
C VAL A 132 4.96 -7.27 -9.84
N PRO A 133 6.24 -7.29 -10.32
CA PRO A 133 7.15 -6.15 -10.20
C PRO A 133 6.84 -5.03 -11.22
N ASN A 134 5.65 -4.47 -11.15
CA ASN A 134 5.19 -3.38 -11.97
C ASN A 134 4.64 -2.22 -11.11
N ASN A 135 4.27 -1.11 -11.74
CA ASN A 135 3.70 0.07 -11.05
C ASN A 135 4.64 0.62 -9.96
N LEU A 136 5.93 0.76 -10.29
CA LEU A 136 6.97 1.11 -9.33
C LEU A 136 7.02 2.61 -9.01
N PHE A 137 6.59 3.45 -9.93
CA PHE A 137 6.64 4.91 -9.79
C PHE A 137 5.33 5.58 -10.22
N PRO A 138 4.77 6.50 -9.42
CA PRO A 138 5.17 6.86 -8.04
C PRO A 138 4.91 5.72 -7.04
N SER A 139 5.67 5.68 -5.92
CA SER A 139 5.51 4.63 -4.92
C SER A 139 4.29 4.88 -4.03
N ILE A 140 3.25 4.06 -4.17
CA ILE A 140 2.08 4.06 -3.26
C ILE A 140 2.53 3.77 -1.82
N HIS A 141 3.46 2.85 -1.61
CA HIS A 141 3.97 2.49 -0.29
C HIS A 141 4.59 3.68 0.46
N CYS A 142 5.39 4.49 -0.24
CA CYS A 142 5.98 5.71 0.34
C CYS A 142 4.91 6.74 0.65
N MET A 143 3.94 6.93 -0.23
CA MET A 143 2.83 7.87 -0.05
C MET A 143 1.97 7.46 1.16
N GLU A 144 1.53 6.20 1.23
CA GLU A 144 0.74 5.68 2.34
C GLU A 144 1.47 5.80 3.68
N SER A 145 2.75 5.41 3.71
CA SER A 145 3.57 5.51 4.92
C SER A 145 3.69 6.95 5.41
N HIS A 146 3.91 7.89 4.50
CA HIS A 146 4.01 9.32 4.83
C HIS A 146 2.68 9.87 5.37
N LEU A 147 1.57 9.57 4.69
CA LEU A 147 0.25 10.03 5.11
C LEU A 147 -0.17 9.42 6.45
N CYS A 148 0.09 8.15 6.66
CA CYS A 148 -0.16 7.48 7.94
C CYS A 148 0.65 8.12 9.07
N TRP A 149 1.94 8.33 8.86
CA TRP A 149 2.79 9.00 9.85
C TRP A 149 2.29 10.42 10.17
N ARG A 150 2.01 11.23 9.15
CA ARG A 150 1.47 12.59 9.31
C ARG A 150 0.12 12.60 10.01
N GLY A 151 -0.73 11.65 9.69
CA GLY A 151 -2.04 11.50 10.29
C GLY A 151 -1.97 11.14 11.76
N LEU A 152 -1.22 10.08 12.09
CA LEU A 152 -1.06 9.62 13.46
C LEU A 152 -0.40 10.69 14.36
N ALA A 153 0.63 11.39 13.87
CA ALA A 153 1.31 12.46 14.60
C ALA A 153 0.38 13.63 14.98
N ARG A 154 -0.81 13.71 14.39
CA ARG A 154 -1.82 14.73 14.66
C ARG A 154 -3.03 14.19 15.41
N CYS A 155 -3.15 12.87 15.60
CA CYS A 155 -4.27 12.27 16.31
C CYS A 155 -4.19 12.59 17.81
N ARG A 156 -5.33 12.95 18.40
CA ARG A 156 -5.45 13.20 19.84
C ARG A 156 -5.45 11.91 20.67
N ARG A 157 -5.74 10.78 20.03
CA ARG A 157 -5.81 9.45 20.66
C ARG A 157 -4.48 8.71 20.72
N VAL A 158 -3.45 9.24 20.05
CA VAL A 158 -2.10 8.71 20.09
C VAL A 158 -1.27 9.67 20.95
N PRO A 159 -0.68 9.21 22.09
CA PRO A 159 0.10 10.05 22.98
C PRO A 159 1.42 10.51 22.35
#